data_3623b9bbd1361b001c2ab1bb678ec8ed
#
_entry.id   3623b9bbd1361b001c2ab1bb678ec8ed
#
_cell.length_a   1.000
_cell.length_b   1.000
_cell.length_c   1.000
_cell.angle_alpha   90.00
_cell.angle_beta   90.00
_cell.angle_gamma   90.00
#
_symmetry.space_group_name_H-M   'P 1'
#
loop_
_entity.id
_entity.type
_entity.pdbx_description
1 polymer ?
#
loop_
_entity_poly.entity_id
_entity_poly.type
_entity_poly.pdbx_seq_one_letter_code
_entity_poly.pdbx_strand_id
1 'polypeptide(L)'
;AKAGYAFSFGSELEFYLFRLDENGEVTDVPYDQATYMDVAPEDRCENVRREICLTLERMGIQPESSHHEEGPGQNEVDFRYSDPLSAADNAVTFLTVVKTIAARNGLYADFSPRPLEGRPGSGFHINMSVQGGAEALMHRAMGGILDKITDMTLFLNPTEQSYSRLGAHKAPKYISWSSNNRSQLIRVPAASGEYRRFELRSPDCTANPYLAFALLIWAGLSGIENDIALPEACNVNLHTADSRNVTLATLPKSLSDAKKCAADSNFIAQHLPQSLIEFFTK
;
A
#
# COMPACT_ATOMS: atom_id res chain seq x y z
N ALA A 1 22.61 -4.12 1.15
CA ALA A 1 24.04 -3.78 1.28
C ALA A 1 24.97 -4.91 0.82
N LYS A 2 24.77 -6.17 1.23
CA LYS A 2 25.68 -7.29 0.82
C LYS A 2 25.62 -7.60 -0.70
N ALA A 3 24.45 -7.41 -1.32
CA ALA A 3 24.27 -7.61 -2.77
C ALA A 3 24.73 -6.41 -3.63
N GLY A 4 25.22 -5.33 -3.02
CA GLY A 4 25.68 -4.13 -3.75
C GLY A 4 24.55 -3.19 -4.19
N TYR A 5 23.28 -3.48 -3.86
CA TYR A 5 22.11 -2.64 -4.17
C TYR A 5 21.56 -1.98 -2.92
N ALA A 6 21.07 -0.76 -3.08
CA ALA A 6 20.33 -0.05 -2.04
C ALA A 6 18.91 0.25 -2.56
N PHE A 7 17.93 0.10 -1.67
CA PHE A 7 16.52 0.37 -1.95
C PHE A 7 16.05 1.55 -1.10
N SER A 8 15.10 2.31 -1.64
CA SER A 8 14.38 3.32 -0.89
C SER A 8 12.88 3.07 -1.00
N PHE A 9 12.14 3.41 0.06
CA PHE A 9 10.70 3.23 0.15
C PHE A 9 10.00 4.53 0.52
N GLY A 10 8.88 4.80 -0.16
CA GLY A 10 7.90 5.83 0.19
C GLY A 10 6.55 5.16 0.45
N SER A 11 5.82 5.68 1.41
CA SER A 11 4.52 5.14 1.84
C SER A 11 3.42 6.16 1.60
N GLU A 12 2.33 5.72 0.95
CA GLU A 12 1.06 6.41 0.84
C GLU A 12 0.04 5.60 1.65
N LEU A 13 -0.50 6.17 2.73
CA LEU A 13 -1.43 5.46 3.62
C LEU A 13 -2.77 6.20 3.65
N GLU A 14 -3.79 5.53 3.17
CA GLU A 14 -5.17 6.02 3.19
C GLU A 14 -5.85 5.64 4.50
N PHE A 15 -6.73 6.54 4.99
CA PHE A 15 -7.50 6.31 6.21
C PHE A 15 -8.82 7.06 6.17
N TYR A 16 -9.79 6.56 6.95
CA TYR A 16 -11.06 7.22 7.16
C TYR A 16 -11.12 7.92 8.50
N LEU A 17 -11.84 9.04 8.56
CA LEU A 17 -12.20 9.72 9.81
C LEU A 17 -13.69 9.59 10.06
N PHE A 18 -14.04 8.99 11.18
CA PHE A 18 -15.43 8.79 11.63
C PHE A 18 -15.75 9.64 12.83
N ARG A 19 -17.02 9.99 12.95
CA ARG A 19 -17.56 10.65 14.14
C ARG A 19 -17.67 9.66 15.28
N LEU A 20 -17.52 10.17 16.49
CA LEU A 20 -17.93 9.48 17.70
C LEU A 20 -19.38 9.86 18.04
N ASP A 21 -20.08 9.00 18.74
CA ASP A 21 -21.39 9.30 19.30
C ASP A 21 -21.29 10.18 20.57
N GLU A 22 -22.42 10.49 21.21
CA GLU A 22 -22.50 11.29 22.43
C GLU A 22 -21.81 10.65 23.65
N ASN A 23 -21.57 9.34 23.61
CA ASN A 23 -20.86 8.59 24.64
C ASN A 23 -19.37 8.41 24.33
N GLY A 24 -18.90 8.90 23.17
CA GLY A 24 -17.54 8.73 22.70
C GLY A 24 -17.27 7.38 22.01
N GLU A 25 -18.33 6.62 21.69
CA GLU A 25 -18.19 5.34 20.96
C GLU A 25 -18.05 5.57 19.47
N VAL A 26 -17.33 4.64 18.81
CA VAL A 26 -17.07 4.70 17.37
C VAL A 26 -18.36 4.48 16.58
N THR A 27 -18.58 5.32 15.57
CA THR A 27 -19.70 5.16 14.62
C THR A 27 -19.18 4.85 13.22
N ASP A 28 -20.08 4.48 12.31
CA ASP A 28 -19.83 4.35 10.87
C ASP A 28 -20.17 5.63 10.09
N VAL A 29 -20.36 6.75 10.79
CA VAL A 29 -20.70 8.04 10.20
C VAL A 29 -19.42 8.79 9.82
N PRO A 30 -19.11 8.96 8.51
CA PRO A 30 -17.96 9.72 8.08
C PRO A 30 -17.99 11.16 8.59
N TYR A 31 -16.80 11.72 8.82
CA TYR A 31 -16.69 13.08 9.34
C TYR A 31 -17.25 14.13 8.37
N ASP A 32 -17.11 13.91 7.08
CA ASP A 32 -17.69 14.71 6.01
C ASP A 32 -18.26 13.85 4.86
N GLN A 33 -18.68 14.50 3.78
CA GLN A 33 -19.18 13.88 2.56
C GLN A 33 -18.42 14.39 1.32
N ALA A 34 -17.23 14.93 1.53
CA ALA A 34 -16.36 15.39 0.45
C ALA A 34 -15.88 14.24 -0.43
N THR A 35 -15.32 14.58 -1.58
CA THR A 35 -14.81 13.65 -2.59
C THR A 35 -13.36 14.00 -2.95
N TYR A 36 -12.81 13.29 -3.92
CA TYR A 36 -11.40 13.39 -4.32
C TYR A 36 -10.98 14.83 -4.63
N MET A 37 -9.96 15.32 -3.91
CA MET A 37 -9.37 16.65 -4.04
C MET A 37 -10.31 17.82 -3.73
N ASP A 38 -11.44 17.56 -3.09
CA ASP A 38 -12.27 18.64 -2.54
C ASP A 38 -11.48 19.44 -1.50
N VAL A 39 -11.87 20.70 -1.34
CA VAL A 39 -11.29 21.64 -0.37
C VAL A 39 -12.39 22.17 0.58
N ALA A 40 -12.00 22.89 1.62
CA ALA A 40 -12.97 23.54 2.50
C ALA A 40 -13.93 24.47 1.71
N PRO A 41 -15.21 24.51 2.08
CA PRO A 41 -15.85 23.99 3.30
C PRO A 41 -16.33 22.53 3.23
N GLU A 42 -16.33 21.89 2.06
CA GLU A 42 -16.78 20.51 1.85
C GLU A 42 -15.85 19.53 2.58
N ASP A 43 -14.54 19.69 2.39
CA ASP A 43 -13.51 18.96 3.12
C ASP A 43 -13.36 19.51 4.55
N ARG A 44 -13.96 18.81 5.50
CA ARG A 44 -13.84 19.13 6.92
C ARG A 44 -12.62 18.49 7.59
N CYS A 45 -11.98 17.58 6.89
CA CYS A 45 -10.80 16.88 7.39
C CYS A 45 -9.51 17.69 7.26
N GLU A 46 -9.51 18.79 6.49
CA GLU A 46 -8.33 19.61 6.20
C GLU A 46 -7.54 20.01 7.47
N ASN A 47 -8.23 20.51 8.51
CA ASN A 47 -7.55 20.92 9.74
C ASN A 47 -6.92 19.76 10.50
N VAL A 48 -7.56 18.57 10.47
CA VAL A 48 -7.01 17.35 11.10
C VAL A 48 -5.77 16.90 10.35
N ARG A 49 -5.83 16.84 9.02
CA ARG A 49 -4.65 16.50 8.19
C ARG A 49 -3.52 17.51 8.38
N ARG A 50 -3.83 18.80 8.48
CA ARG A 50 -2.83 19.84 8.76
C ARG A 50 -2.14 19.62 10.11
N GLU A 51 -2.88 19.29 11.17
CA GLU A 51 -2.30 18.97 12.48
C GLU A 51 -1.42 17.72 12.41
N ILE A 52 -1.84 16.71 11.67
CA ILE A 52 -1.04 15.49 11.38
C ILE A 52 0.27 15.89 10.71
N CYS A 53 0.23 16.62 9.59
CA CYS A 53 1.41 17.05 8.85
C CYS A 53 2.40 17.83 9.73
N LEU A 54 1.91 18.83 10.47
CA LEU A 54 2.76 19.63 11.37
C LEU A 54 3.36 18.80 12.52
N THR A 55 2.67 17.76 12.97
CA THR A 55 3.17 16.84 13.99
C THR A 55 4.27 15.95 13.42
N LEU A 56 4.05 15.39 12.22
CA LEU A 56 5.06 14.59 11.51
C LEU A 56 6.33 15.39 11.26
N GLU A 57 6.23 16.64 10.77
CA GLU A 57 7.39 17.51 10.57
C GLU A 57 8.21 17.72 11.85
N ARG A 58 7.54 17.95 12.99
CA ARG A 58 8.21 18.09 14.30
C ARG A 58 8.89 16.81 14.75
N MET A 59 8.44 15.65 14.27
CA MET A 59 9.05 14.34 14.53
C MET A 59 10.14 13.98 13.52
N GLY A 60 10.41 14.85 12.53
CA GLY A 60 11.43 14.64 11.49
C GLY A 60 10.93 13.83 10.29
N ILE A 61 9.63 13.57 10.20
CA ILE A 61 8.99 12.93 9.03
C ILE A 61 8.44 14.06 8.16
N GLN A 62 8.92 14.16 6.92
CA GLN A 62 8.55 15.25 6.03
C GLN A 62 7.33 14.89 5.17
N PRO A 63 6.15 15.49 5.37
CA PRO A 63 5.01 15.32 4.47
C PRO A 63 5.31 15.90 3.09
N GLU A 64 4.81 15.26 2.03
CA GLU A 64 4.93 15.71 0.64
C GLU A 64 3.58 16.05 0.03
N SER A 65 2.53 15.33 0.41
CA SER A 65 1.17 15.51 -0.08
C SER A 65 0.16 15.27 1.04
N SER A 66 -0.97 15.95 0.98
CA SER A 66 -2.11 15.78 1.90
C SER A 66 -3.38 16.22 1.20
N HIS A 67 -4.33 15.31 1.03
CA HIS A 67 -5.57 15.59 0.33
C HIS A 67 -6.74 14.73 0.82
N HIS A 68 -7.97 15.15 0.47
CA HIS A 68 -9.15 14.32 0.62
C HIS A 68 -9.21 13.26 -0.48
N GLU A 69 -9.51 12.02 -0.12
CA GLU A 69 -9.67 10.90 -1.04
C GLU A 69 -11.13 10.74 -1.53
N GLU A 70 -11.41 9.69 -2.33
CA GLU A 70 -12.71 9.51 -2.99
C GLU A 70 -13.86 9.18 -2.03
N GLY A 71 -13.57 8.46 -0.94
CA GLY A 71 -14.57 8.07 0.04
C GLY A 71 -14.93 9.23 0.98
N PRO A 72 -16.20 9.33 1.44
CA PRO A 72 -16.56 10.31 2.43
C PRO A 72 -15.74 10.17 3.71
N GLY A 73 -15.11 11.25 4.17
CA GLY A 73 -14.20 11.23 5.31
C GLY A 73 -12.89 10.48 5.07
N GLN A 74 -12.58 10.12 3.81
CA GLN A 74 -11.33 9.42 3.45
C GLN A 74 -10.23 10.43 3.16
N ASN A 75 -9.03 10.13 3.65
CA ASN A 75 -7.88 11.02 3.62
C ASN A 75 -6.62 10.25 3.23
N GLU A 76 -5.67 10.97 2.62
CA GLU A 76 -4.32 10.49 2.35
C GLU A 76 -3.29 11.54 2.75
N VAL A 77 -2.21 11.10 3.34
CA VAL A 77 -1.01 11.92 3.60
C VAL A 77 0.20 11.11 3.21
N ASP A 78 0.98 11.63 2.26
CA ASP A 78 2.22 11.04 1.82
C ASP A 78 3.39 11.73 2.49
N PHE A 79 4.46 10.98 2.72
CA PHE A 79 5.68 11.53 3.27
C PHE A 79 6.90 11.01 2.52
N ARG A 80 7.97 11.81 2.62
CA ARG A 80 9.18 11.59 1.85
C ARG A 80 9.75 10.20 2.04
N TYR A 81 10.22 9.61 0.94
CA TYR A 81 10.89 8.32 0.93
C TYR A 81 12.19 8.32 1.77
N SER A 82 12.56 7.17 2.27
CA SER A 82 13.79 6.96 3.04
C SER A 82 14.36 5.55 2.81
N ASP A 83 15.45 5.22 3.52
CA ASP A 83 15.93 3.85 3.58
C ASP A 83 14.86 2.91 4.16
N PRO A 84 14.94 1.60 3.90
CA PRO A 84 13.85 0.67 4.22
C PRO A 84 13.46 0.64 5.71
N LEU A 85 14.43 0.73 6.62
CA LEU A 85 14.15 0.68 8.05
C LEU A 85 13.48 1.96 8.52
N SER A 86 14.05 3.11 8.17
CA SER A 86 13.44 4.42 8.46
C SER A 86 12.06 4.56 7.84
N ALA A 87 11.84 4.05 6.62
CA ALA A 87 10.52 4.07 5.98
C ALA A 87 9.48 3.23 6.75
N ALA A 88 9.87 2.07 7.28
CA ALA A 88 9.00 1.24 8.10
C ALA A 88 8.68 1.91 9.45
N ASP A 89 9.69 2.50 10.10
CA ASP A 89 9.53 3.27 11.35
C ASP A 89 8.57 4.46 11.12
N ASN A 90 8.75 5.18 10.02
CA ASN A 90 7.89 6.31 9.64
C ASN A 90 6.44 5.88 9.41
N ALA A 91 6.22 4.76 8.73
CA ALA A 91 4.87 4.23 8.50
C ALA A 91 4.16 3.86 9.81
N VAL A 92 4.84 3.17 10.73
CA VAL A 92 4.28 2.84 12.06
C VAL A 92 4.03 4.09 12.89
N THR A 93 4.96 5.05 12.86
CA THR A 93 4.81 6.35 13.53
C THR A 93 3.61 7.12 12.98
N PHE A 94 3.46 7.15 11.65
CA PHE A 94 2.32 7.77 10.97
C PHE A 94 0.98 7.24 11.49
N LEU A 95 0.79 5.91 11.52
CA LEU A 95 -0.44 5.30 12.05
C LEU A 95 -0.76 5.77 13.48
N THR A 96 0.27 5.88 14.32
CA THR A 96 0.12 6.34 15.71
C THR A 96 -0.26 7.82 15.79
N VAL A 97 0.42 8.66 15.00
CA VAL A 97 0.15 10.11 14.93
C VAL A 97 -1.28 10.37 14.46
N VAL A 98 -1.70 9.73 13.36
CA VAL A 98 -3.06 9.91 12.81
C VAL A 98 -4.12 9.54 13.84
N LYS A 99 -4.02 8.36 14.47
CA LYS A 99 -4.97 7.92 15.51
C LYS A 99 -4.99 8.88 16.70
N THR A 100 -3.83 9.36 17.13
CA THR A 100 -3.72 10.28 18.27
C THR A 100 -4.34 11.64 17.94
N ILE A 101 -4.04 12.20 16.78
CA ILE A 101 -4.58 13.50 16.36
C ILE A 101 -6.09 13.40 16.10
N ALA A 102 -6.57 12.32 15.47
CA ALA A 102 -8.00 12.09 15.29
C ALA A 102 -8.72 12.07 16.66
N ALA A 103 -8.22 11.29 17.63
CA ALA A 103 -8.81 11.21 18.97
C ALA A 103 -8.83 12.58 19.68
N ARG A 104 -7.78 13.38 19.55
CA ARG A 104 -7.72 14.75 20.10
C ARG A 104 -8.75 15.70 19.48
N ASN A 105 -9.14 15.44 18.23
CA ASN A 105 -10.18 16.17 17.51
C ASN A 105 -11.59 15.57 17.67
N GLY A 106 -11.77 14.60 18.60
CA GLY A 106 -13.07 13.95 18.84
C GLY A 106 -13.52 13.05 17.69
N LEU A 107 -12.56 12.44 16.98
CA LEU A 107 -12.78 11.58 15.83
C LEU A 107 -12.10 10.20 16.03
N TYR A 108 -12.55 9.24 15.27
CA TYR A 108 -11.91 7.93 15.13
C TYR A 108 -11.25 7.81 13.77
N ALA A 109 -9.98 7.40 13.74
CA ALA A 109 -9.25 7.10 12.51
C ALA A 109 -9.25 5.60 12.25
N ASP A 110 -9.80 5.18 11.12
CA ASP A 110 -9.90 3.79 10.68
C ASP A 110 -8.96 3.54 9.50
N PHE A 111 -8.08 2.56 9.67
CA PHE A 111 -7.14 2.05 8.69
C PHE A 111 -7.51 0.65 8.18
N SER A 112 -8.70 0.17 8.49
CA SER A 112 -9.13 -1.14 7.99
C SER A 112 -9.21 -1.14 6.46
N PRO A 113 -9.02 -2.28 5.80
CA PRO A 113 -8.92 -2.36 4.34
C PRO A 113 -10.16 -1.86 3.61
N ARG A 114 -11.35 -1.98 4.23
CA ARG A 114 -12.62 -1.54 3.64
C ARG A 114 -13.60 -1.10 4.73
N PRO A 115 -13.43 0.13 5.27
CA PRO A 115 -14.23 0.61 6.40
C PRO A 115 -15.73 0.75 6.09
N LEU A 116 -16.07 1.10 4.84
CA LEU A 116 -17.44 1.30 4.40
C LEU A 116 -17.79 0.40 3.22
N GLU A 117 -18.94 -0.25 3.29
CA GLU A 117 -19.46 -1.05 2.18
C GLU A 117 -19.82 -0.15 0.98
N GLY A 118 -19.49 -0.61 -0.24
CA GLY A 118 -19.76 0.14 -1.47
C GLY A 118 -18.93 1.41 -1.66
N ARG A 119 -17.93 1.65 -0.80
CA ARG A 119 -17.01 2.79 -0.89
C ARG A 119 -15.57 2.32 -1.13
N PRO A 120 -14.65 3.21 -1.53
CA PRO A 120 -13.23 2.89 -1.67
C PRO A 120 -12.65 2.33 -0.37
N GLY A 121 -11.72 1.39 -0.48
CA GLY A 121 -10.97 0.88 0.66
C GLY A 121 -9.72 1.70 0.93
N SER A 122 -9.07 1.46 2.08
CA SER A 122 -7.82 2.11 2.46
C SER A 122 -6.61 1.33 1.96
N GLY A 123 -5.85 1.92 1.04
CA GLY A 123 -4.61 1.38 0.50
C GLY A 123 -3.41 1.76 1.35
N PHE A 124 -2.41 0.91 1.30
CA PHE A 124 -1.03 1.20 1.66
C PHE A 124 -0.19 1.06 0.40
N HIS A 125 -0.12 2.12 -0.40
CA HIS A 125 0.65 2.08 -1.62
C HIS A 125 2.13 2.22 -1.29
N ILE A 126 2.94 1.28 -1.79
CA ILE A 126 4.36 1.22 -1.50
C ILE A 126 5.15 1.64 -2.73
N ASN A 127 5.74 2.83 -2.68
CA ASN A 127 6.69 3.29 -3.67
C ASN A 127 8.07 2.70 -3.37
N MET A 128 8.72 2.12 -4.37
CA MET A 128 10.03 1.52 -4.24
C MET A 128 10.95 1.98 -5.36
N SER A 129 12.19 2.29 -5.01
CA SER A 129 13.26 2.62 -5.95
C SER A 129 14.52 1.83 -5.66
N VAL A 130 15.33 1.58 -6.71
CA VAL A 130 16.65 0.96 -6.61
C VAL A 130 17.68 2.06 -6.85
N GLN A 131 18.48 2.38 -5.85
CA GLN A 131 19.46 3.48 -5.91
C GLN A 131 20.57 3.17 -6.92
N GLY A 132 20.98 4.21 -7.65
CA GLY A 132 22.02 4.08 -8.68
C GLY A 132 21.60 3.23 -9.88
N GLY A 133 20.31 2.81 -9.92
CA GLY A 133 19.80 1.88 -10.89
C GLY A 133 19.50 2.51 -12.24
N ALA A 134 20.07 1.94 -13.29
CA ALA A 134 19.50 2.07 -14.61
C ALA A 134 18.06 1.52 -14.60
N GLU A 135 17.22 2.01 -15.49
CA GLU A 135 15.83 1.55 -15.67
C GLU A 135 15.71 0.00 -15.73
N ALA A 136 16.72 -0.64 -16.33
CA ALA A 136 16.82 -2.08 -16.41
C ALA A 136 16.81 -2.77 -15.03
N LEU A 137 17.48 -2.22 -14.01
CA LEU A 137 17.47 -2.80 -12.65
C LEU A 137 16.11 -2.67 -11.98
N MET A 138 15.44 -1.54 -12.17
CA MET A 138 14.08 -1.35 -11.69
C MET A 138 13.12 -2.36 -12.35
N HIS A 139 13.23 -2.57 -13.66
CA HIS A 139 12.42 -3.56 -14.37
C HIS A 139 12.67 -4.99 -13.88
N ARG A 140 13.93 -5.36 -13.60
CA ARG A 140 14.24 -6.67 -13.01
C ARG A 140 13.67 -6.82 -11.60
N ALA A 141 13.78 -5.79 -10.77
CA ALA A 141 13.16 -5.79 -9.43
C ALA A 141 11.63 -5.95 -9.51
N MET A 142 10.96 -5.22 -10.42
CA MET A 142 9.53 -5.37 -10.68
C MET A 142 9.18 -6.78 -11.16
N GLY A 143 9.98 -7.37 -12.06
CA GLY A 143 9.81 -8.74 -12.52
C GLY A 143 9.84 -9.75 -11.37
N GLY A 144 10.82 -9.62 -10.48
CA GLY A 144 10.92 -10.46 -9.28
C GLY A 144 9.78 -10.30 -8.31
N ILE A 145 9.28 -9.06 -8.13
CA ILE A 145 8.10 -8.80 -7.29
C ILE A 145 6.85 -9.42 -7.90
N LEU A 146 6.61 -9.27 -9.20
CA LEU A 146 5.46 -9.87 -9.87
C LEU A 146 5.51 -11.41 -9.83
N ASP A 147 6.70 -12.01 -9.92
CA ASP A 147 6.91 -13.44 -9.81
C ASP A 147 6.56 -14.00 -8.42
N LYS A 148 6.83 -13.23 -7.35
CA LYS A 148 6.64 -13.65 -5.95
C LYS A 148 5.39 -13.06 -5.28
N ILE A 149 4.64 -12.21 -5.96
CA ILE A 149 3.55 -11.45 -5.33
C ILE A 149 2.46 -12.34 -4.72
N THR A 150 2.15 -13.46 -5.36
CA THR A 150 1.18 -14.42 -4.85
C THR A 150 1.59 -14.99 -3.50
N ASP A 151 2.86 -15.30 -3.35
CA ASP A 151 3.46 -15.86 -2.12
C ASP A 151 3.46 -14.82 -0.99
N MET A 152 3.67 -13.54 -1.35
CA MET A 152 3.75 -12.43 -0.40
C MET A 152 2.40 -11.87 0.01
N THR A 153 1.32 -12.16 -0.73
CA THR A 153 0.01 -11.51 -0.55
C THR A 153 -0.50 -11.60 0.89
N LEU A 154 -0.30 -12.73 1.57
CA LEU A 154 -0.69 -12.88 2.99
C LEU A 154 -0.10 -11.78 3.90
N PHE A 155 1.16 -11.40 3.68
CA PHE A 155 1.87 -10.42 4.50
C PHE A 155 1.57 -8.98 4.10
N LEU A 156 1.05 -8.77 2.89
CA LEU A 156 0.64 -7.48 2.34
C LEU A 156 -0.85 -7.20 2.56
N ASN A 157 -1.64 -8.25 2.77
CA ASN A 157 -3.10 -8.24 2.90
C ASN A 157 -3.53 -9.30 3.95
N PRO A 158 -3.25 -9.07 5.26
CA PRO A 158 -3.29 -10.14 6.27
C PRO A 158 -4.67 -10.42 6.88
N THR A 159 -5.73 -9.74 6.44
CA THR A 159 -7.08 -9.87 7.03
C THR A 159 -8.11 -10.35 6.02
N GLU A 160 -9.22 -10.94 6.48
CA GLU A 160 -10.36 -11.30 5.61
C GLU A 160 -10.88 -10.07 4.84
N GLN A 161 -10.92 -8.91 5.49
CA GLN A 161 -11.40 -7.68 4.89
C GLN A 161 -10.47 -7.18 3.76
N SER A 162 -9.19 -7.52 3.80
CA SER A 162 -8.23 -7.23 2.72
C SER A 162 -8.71 -7.75 1.37
N TYR A 163 -9.26 -8.99 1.37
CA TYR A 163 -9.72 -9.65 0.13
C TYR A 163 -11.06 -9.10 -0.39
N SER A 164 -11.85 -8.47 0.46
CA SER A 164 -13.03 -7.71 0.03
C SER A 164 -12.67 -6.38 -0.63
N ARG A 165 -11.48 -5.84 -0.34
CA ARG A 165 -10.91 -4.65 -0.98
C ARG A 165 -10.34 -4.97 -2.37
N LEU A 166 -9.57 -6.05 -2.50
CA LEU A 166 -8.89 -6.42 -3.75
C LEU A 166 -9.89 -6.63 -4.90
N GLY A 167 -9.71 -5.90 -5.99
CA GLY A 167 -10.60 -5.91 -7.15
C GLY A 167 -11.85 -5.03 -7.02
N ALA A 168 -12.04 -4.34 -5.89
CA ALA A 168 -13.10 -3.35 -5.71
C ALA A 168 -12.55 -1.93 -5.91
N HIS A 169 -13.36 -1.04 -6.50
CA HIS A 169 -12.97 0.35 -6.81
C HIS A 169 -11.60 0.39 -7.54
N LYS A 170 -10.61 1.08 -6.98
CA LYS A 170 -9.26 1.23 -7.57
C LYS A 170 -8.23 0.23 -7.04
N ALA A 171 -8.60 -0.70 -6.15
CA ALA A 171 -7.69 -1.72 -5.66
C ALA A 171 -7.45 -2.80 -6.72
N PRO A 172 -6.20 -3.12 -7.08
CA PRO A 172 -5.89 -4.10 -8.12
C PRO A 172 -6.14 -5.54 -7.64
N LYS A 173 -6.48 -6.43 -8.57
CA LYS A 173 -6.53 -7.88 -8.34
C LYS A 173 -5.73 -8.69 -9.36
N TYR A 174 -5.40 -8.12 -10.51
CA TYR A 174 -4.65 -8.79 -11.57
C TYR A 174 -3.15 -8.53 -11.41
N ILE A 175 -2.34 -9.56 -11.61
CA ILE A 175 -0.88 -9.47 -11.59
C ILE A 175 -0.42 -8.84 -12.90
N SER A 176 -0.13 -7.55 -12.86
CA SER A 176 0.15 -6.73 -14.04
C SER A 176 0.88 -5.44 -13.67
N TRP A 177 1.43 -4.78 -14.67
CA TRP A 177 2.04 -3.46 -14.50
C TRP A 177 1.77 -2.56 -15.69
N SER A 178 1.91 -1.26 -15.50
CA SER A 178 1.87 -0.26 -16.57
C SER A 178 2.49 1.06 -16.14
N SER A 179 2.82 1.90 -17.10
CA SER A 179 3.13 3.31 -16.88
C SER A 179 1.83 4.10 -16.68
N ASN A 180 1.72 4.82 -15.56
CA ASN A 180 0.62 5.76 -15.26
C ASN A 180 -0.79 5.17 -15.04
N ASN A 181 -1.07 3.92 -15.36
CA ASN A 181 -2.40 3.35 -15.20
C ASN A 181 -2.64 2.85 -13.77
N ARG A 182 -3.56 3.47 -13.04
CA ARG A 182 -3.87 3.19 -11.63
C ARG A 182 -4.65 1.88 -11.41
N SER A 183 -5.10 1.19 -12.46
CA SER A 183 -5.79 -0.10 -12.34
C SER A 183 -4.84 -1.29 -12.23
N GLN A 184 -3.55 -1.07 -12.41
CA GLN A 184 -2.53 -2.11 -12.41
C GLN A 184 -2.01 -2.38 -10.99
N LEU A 185 -1.46 -3.58 -10.78
CA LEU A 185 -0.84 -3.99 -9.53
C LEU A 185 0.43 -3.16 -9.25
N ILE A 186 1.28 -3.02 -10.26
CA ILE A 186 2.42 -2.12 -10.23
C ILE A 186 2.20 -0.99 -11.23
N ARG A 187 2.30 0.24 -10.75
CA ARG A 187 2.29 1.46 -11.57
C ARG A 187 3.68 2.09 -11.55
N VAL A 188 4.16 2.52 -12.72
CA VAL A 188 5.38 3.32 -12.83
C VAL A 188 4.95 4.77 -13.09
N PRO A 189 5.00 5.66 -12.08
CA PRO A 189 4.66 7.07 -12.26
C PRO A 189 5.63 7.76 -13.21
N ALA A 190 5.17 8.82 -13.90
CA ALA A 190 6.03 9.68 -14.68
C ALA A 190 6.99 10.45 -13.76
N ALA A 191 8.21 9.96 -13.63
CA ALA A 191 9.26 10.58 -12.82
C ALA A 191 10.63 10.31 -13.46
N SER A 192 11.60 11.19 -13.21
CA SER A 192 12.96 11.10 -13.75
C SER A 192 14.01 11.24 -12.65
N GLY A 193 15.24 10.84 -12.95
CA GLY A 193 16.36 10.98 -12.03
C GLY A 193 16.17 10.18 -10.74
N GLU A 194 16.45 10.81 -9.62
CA GLU A 194 16.32 10.23 -8.27
C GLU A 194 14.89 9.91 -7.85
N TYR A 195 13.89 10.52 -8.48
CA TYR A 195 12.46 10.27 -8.21
C TYR A 195 11.89 9.09 -8.99
N ARG A 196 12.70 8.41 -9.81
CA ARG A 196 12.26 7.24 -10.55
C ARG A 196 11.95 6.10 -9.60
N ARG A 197 10.70 5.61 -9.67
CA ARG A 197 10.17 4.59 -8.77
C ARG A 197 9.07 3.79 -9.44
N PHE A 198 8.67 2.72 -8.81
CA PHE A 198 7.41 2.05 -9.08
C PHE A 198 6.58 1.97 -7.79
N GLU A 199 5.28 1.87 -7.95
CA GLU A 199 4.28 1.85 -6.89
C GLU A 199 3.58 0.49 -6.89
N LEU A 200 3.68 -0.26 -5.80
CA LEU A 200 2.89 -1.47 -5.56
C LEU A 200 1.58 -1.05 -4.87
N ARG A 201 0.44 -1.41 -5.46
CA ARG A 201 -0.88 -0.89 -5.09
C ARG A 201 -1.79 -1.87 -4.34
N SER A 202 -1.41 -3.15 -4.23
CA SER A 202 -2.24 -4.15 -3.54
C SER A 202 -2.22 -4.07 -2.03
N PRO A 203 -1.13 -3.70 -1.33
CA PRO A 203 -1.11 -3.70 0.13
C PRO A 203 -2.18 -2.80 0.74
N ASP A 204 -2.61 -3.13 1.95
CA ASP A 204 -3.47 -2.30 2.80
C ASP A 204 -2.80 -1.99 4.14
N CYS A 205 -3.39 -1.04 4.88
CA CYS A 205 -2.78 -0.49 6.09
C CYS A 205 -2.72 -1.46 7.28
N THR A 206 -3.25 -2.70 7.15
CA THR A 206 -3.10 -3.76 8.15
C THR A 206 -1.81 -4.57 7.97
N ALA A 207 -1.11 -4.37 6.84
CA ALA A 207 0.20 -4.98 6.61
C ALA A 207 1.24 -4.46 7.62
N ASN A 208 2.14 -5.34 8.04
CA ASN A 208 3.30 -4.93 8.83
C ASN A 208 4.37 -4.34 7.88
N PRO A 209 4.73 -3.04 7.99
CA PRO A 209 5.66 -2.41 7.05
C PRO A 209 7.04 -3.07 7.01
N TYR A 210 7.55 -3.56 8.14
CA TYR A 210 8.85 -4.22 8.19
C TYR A 210 8.85 -5.52 7.39
N LEU A 211 7.79 -6.34 7.51
CA LEU A 211 7.65 -7.57 6.73
C LEU A 211 7.42 -7.27 5.25
N ALA A 212 6.56 -6.31 4.96
CA ALA A 212 6.26 -5.91 3.58
C ALA A 212 7.54 -5.46 2.86
N PHE A 213 8.30 -4.54 3.44
CA PHE A 213 9.52 -4.03 2.81
C PHE A 213 10.61 -5.09 2.72
N ALA A 214 10.79 -5.93 3.75
CA ALA A 214 11.75 -7.03 3.70
C ALA A 214 11.45 -8.01 2.56
N LEU A 215 10.21 -8.43 2.41
CA LEU A 215 9.79 -9.35 1.35
C LEU A 215 9.92 -8.71 -0.04
N LEU A 216 9.57 -7.43 -0.19
CA LEU A 216 9.74 -6.69 -1.44
C LEU A 216 11.21 -6.54 -1.84
N ILE A 217 12.11 -6.31 -0.87
CA ILE A 217 13.56 -6.29 -1.11
C ILE A 217 14.04 -7.66 -1.60
N TRP A 218 13.66 -8.74 -0.94
CA TRP A 218 14.07 -10.09 -1.34
C TRP A 218 13.52 -10.48 -2.70
N ALA A 219 12.25 -10.18 -2.99
CA ALA A 219 11.66 -10.42 -4.30
C ALA A 219 12.34 -9.59 -5.39
N GLY A 220 12.60 -8.30 -5.12
CA GLY A 220 13.32 -7.43 -6.04
C GLY A 220 14.75 -7.88 -6.31
N LEU A 221 15.48 -8.30 -5.25
CA LEU A 221 16.83 -8.87 -5.39
C LEU A 221 16.80 -10.16 -6.22
N SER A 222 15.86 -11.06 -5.95
CA SER A 222 15.67 -12.28 -6.75
C SER A 222 15.48 -11.96 -8.23
N GLY A 223 14.69 -10.91 -8.53
CA GLY A 223 14.50 -10.44 -9.90
C GLY A 223 15.78 -9.95 -10.57
N ILE A 224 16.59 -9.20 -9.83
CA ILE A 224 17.87 -8.67 -10.32
C ILE A 224 18.91 -9.79 -10.49
N GLU A 225 19.09 -10.65 -9.49
CA GLU A 225 20.12 -11.71 -9.48
C GLU A 225 19.84 -12.83 -10.48
N ASN A 226 18.57 -13.15 -10.71
CA ASN A 226 18.15 -14.19 -11.66
C ASN A 226 17.75 -13.64 -13.03
N ASP A 227 17.97 -12.36 -13.29
CA ASP A 227 17.64 -11.68 -14.55
C ASP A 227 16.19 -11.89 -14.99
N ILE A 228 15.23 -11.84 -14.04
CA ILE A 228 13.81 -12.09 -14.31
C ILE A 228 13.27 -10.99 -15.22
N ALA A 229 12.77 -11.40 -16.38
CA ALA A 229 12.18 -10.45 -17.33
C ALA A 229 10.86 -9.88 -16.81
N LEU A 230 10.71 -8.57 -16.94
CA LEU A 230 9.43 -7.93 -16.70
C LEU A 230 8.44 -8.34 -17.83
N PRO A 231 7.23 -8.82 -17.51
CA PRO A 231 6.24 -9.14 -18.53
C PRO A 231 5.81 -7.89 -19.33
N GLU A 232 5.09 -8.09 -20.42
CA GLU A 232 4.57 -7.00 -21.22
C GLU A 232 3.62 -6.10 -20.40
N ALA A 233 3.71 -4.78 -20.61
CA ALA A 233 2.89 -3.81 -19.91
C ALA A 233 1.41 -3.91 -20.31
N CYS A 234 0.52 -3.90 -19.33
CA CYS A 234 -0.91 -3.90 -19.56
C CYS A 234 -1.47 -2.48 -19.49
N ASN A 235 -1.82 -1.90 -20.65
CA ASN A 235 -2.35 -0.54 -20.73
C ASN A 235 -3.89 -0.48 -20.68
N VAL A 236 -4.56 -1.62 -20.52
CA VAL A 236 -6.02 -1.69 -20.40
C VAL A 236 -6.45 -1.25 -19.00
N ASN A 237 -7.54 -0.48 -18.90
CA ASN A 237 -8.14 -0.17 -17.61
C ASN A 237 -8.85 -1.42 -17.06
N LEU A 238 -8.23 -2.09 -16.11
CA LEU A 238 -8.71 -3.35 -15.54
C LEU A 238 -9.92 -3.20 -14.61
N HIS A 239 -10.28 -1.98 -14.20
CA HIS A 239 -11.51 -1.75 -13.43
C HIS A 239 -12.76 -1.78 -14.29
N THR A 240 -12.62 -1.40 -15.55
CA THR A 240 -13.76 -1.35 -16.51
C THR A 240 -13.71 -2.46 -17.56
N ALA A 241 -12.60 -3.20 -17.63
CA ALA A 241 -12.46 -4.30 -18.58
C ALA A 241 -13.43 -5.45 -18.28
N ASP A 242 -14.01 -6.03 -19.33
CA ASP A 242 -14.77 -7.27 -19.19
C ASP A 242 -13.84 -8.40 -18.72
N SER A 243 -14.08 -8.90 -17.51
CA SER A 243 -13.24 -9.92 -16.87
C SER A 243 -13.11 -11.20 -17.69
N ARG A 244 -14.05 -11.49 -18.61
CA ARG A 244 -14.00 -12.63 -19.52
C ARG A 244 -12.91 -12.51 -20.59
N ASN A 245 -12.48 -11.29 -20.86
CA ASN A 245 -11.46 -10.98 -21.86
C ASN A 245 -10.07 -10.73 -21.24
N VAL A 246 -9.95 -10.82 -19.90
CA VAL A 246 -8.70 -10.63 -19.19
C VAL A 246 -8.07 -11.99 -18.90
N THR A 247 -6.92 -12.27 -19.53
CA THR A 247 -6.15 -13.53 -19.39
C THR A 247 -5.05 -13.46 -18.33
N LEU A 248 -4.97 -12.35 -17.58
CA LEU A 248 -3.96 -12.14 -16.56
C LEU A 248 -4.21 -13.01 -15.32
N ALA A 249 -3.12 -13.46 -14.69
CA ALA A 249 -3.19 -14.10 -13.38
C ALA A 249 -3.73 -13.12 -12.33
N THR A 250 -4.33 -13.66 -11.28
CA THR A 250 -4.89 -12.87 -10.18
C THR A 250 -4.16 -13.12 -8.87
N LEU A 251 -4.20 -12.14 -7.97
CA LEU A 251 -3.86 -12.35 -6.57
C LEU A 251 -4.77 -13.42 -5.94
N PRO A 252 -4.38 -14.03 -4.82
CA PRO A 252 -5.27 -14.88 -4.03
C PRO A 252 -6.61 -14.20 -3.77
N LYS A 253 -7.70 -14.98 -3.81
CA LYS A 253 -9.07 -14.42 -3.73
C LYS A 253 -9.61 -14.39 -2.31
N SER A 254 -8.96 -15.09 -1.39
CA SER A 254 -9.34 -15.18 0.02
C SER A 254 -8.11 -15.24 0.92
N LEU A 255 -8.29 -14.95 2.19
CA LEU A 255 -7.26 -15.14 3.21
C LEU A 255 -6.78 -16.60 3.24
N SER A 256 -7.69 -17.56 3.10
CA SER A 256 -7.37 -18.99 3.05
C SER A 256 -6.46 -19.34 1.86
N ASP A 257 -6.73 -18.79 0.67
CA ASP A 257 -5.87 -19.00 -0.50
C ASP A 257 -4.48 -18.41 -0.28
N ALA A 258 -4.39 -17.20 0.30
CA ALA A 258 -3.13 -16.56 0.57
C ALA A 258 -2.32 -17.28 1.65
N LYS A 259 -2.97 -17.78 2.70
CA LYS A 259 -2.32 -18.65 3.71
C LYS A 259 -1.71 -19.87 3.08
N LYS A 260 -2.43 -20.52 2.17
CA LYS A 260 -1.93 -21.69 1.44
C LYS A 260 -0.74 -21.32 0.56
N CYS A 261 -0.84 -20.26 -0.24
CA CYS A 261 0.28 -19.79 -1.09
C CYS A 261 1.53 -19.50 -0.27
N ALA A 262 1.40 -18.82 0.87
CA ALA A 262 2.53 -18.50 1.74
C ALA A 262 3.13 -19.74 2.41
N ALA A 263 2.29 -20.68 2.87
CA ALA A 263 2.73 -21.92 3.52
C ALA A 263 3.50 -22.85 2.55
N ASP A 264 3.08 -22.92 1.30
CA ASP A 264 3.66 -23.77 0.27
C ASP A 264 4.88 -23.11 -0.42
N SER A 265 5.20 -21.84 -0.09
CA SER A 265 6.23 -21.07 -0.79
C SER A 265 7.64 -21.33 -0.28
N ASN A 266 8.50 -21.82 -1.15
CA ASN A 266 9.95 -21.90 -0.88
C ASN A 266 10.57 -20.52 -0.68
N PHE A 267 10.08 -19.49 -1.37
CA PHE A 267 10.56 -18.12 -1.22
C PHE A 267 10.29 -17.61 0.20
N ILE A 268 9.08 -17.78 0.71
CA ILE A 268 8.73 -17.37 2.08
C ILE A 268 9.55 -18.17 3.10
N ALA A 269 9.67 -19.48 2.93
CA ALA A 269 10.45 -20.34 3.83
C ALA A 269 11.95 -19.99 3.90
N GLN A 270 12.52 -19.44 2.83
CA GLN A 270 13.91 -19.00 2.79
C GLN A 270 14.15 -17.67 3.51
N HIS A 271 13.15 -16.80 3.58
CA HIS A 271 13.32 -15.40 4.01
C HIS A 271 12.65 -15.06 5.34
N LEU A 272 11.71 -15.87 5.81
CA LEU A 272 11.04 -15.65 7.09
C LEU A 272 11.28 -16.82 8.06
N PRO A 273 11.41 -16.55 9.37
CA PRO A 273 11.47 -17.62 10.38
C PRO A 273 10.21 -18.48 10.37
N GLN A 274 10.37 -19.78 10.56
CA GLN A 274 9.26 -20.76 10.56
C GLN A 274 8.16 -20.37 11.56
N SER A 275 8.51 -19.88 12.75
CA SER A 275 7.55 -19.44 13.77
C SER A 275 6.67 -18.26 13.29
N LEU A 276 7.22 -17.36 12.46
CA LEU A 276 6.47 -16.26 11.90
C LEU A 276 5.52 -16.74 10.80
N ILE A 277 5.98 -17.65 9.94
CA ILE A 277 5.13 -18.26 8.90
C ILE A 277 3.95 -18.97 9.57
N GLU A 278 4.19 -19.77 10.58
CA GLU A 278 3.13 -20.48 11.32
C GLU A 278 2.14 -19.53 12.01
N PHE A 279 2.61 -18.38 12.52
CA PHE A 279 1.74 -17.37 13.12
C PHE A 279 0.75 -16.79 12.11
N PHE A 280 1.19 -16.51 10.89
CA PHE A 280 0.32 -15.92 9.85
C PHE A 280 -0.54 -16.97 9.13
N THR A 281 -0.11 -18.24 9.06
CA THR A 281 -0.81 -19.28 8.30
C THR A 281 -1.81 -20.11 9.13
N LYS A 282 -1.74 -20.06 10.45
CA LYS A 282 -2.75 -20.61 11.36
C LYS A 282 -4.01 -19.74 11.36
#